data_b7165cb570b06c172feede2a63ed19a9
#
_entry.id   b7165cb570b06c172feede2a63ed19a9
#
_cell.length_a   1.000
_cell.length_b   1.000
_cell.length_c   1.000
_cell.angle_alpha   90.00
_cell.angle_beta   90.00
_cell.angle_gamma   90.00
#
_symmetry.space_group_name_H-M   'P 1'
#
loop_
_entity.id
_entity.type
_entity.pdbx_description
1 polymer ?
#
loop_
_entity_poly.entity_id
_entity_poly.type
_entity_poly.pdbx_seq_one_letter_code
_entity_poly.pdbx_strand_id
1 'polypeptide(L)'
;MNLSIKVICFFALWAALILLIGCVQNKPGYLDIPNTYCNPMNLDYAYVPSTHKYYAQDQSHRSTADPAIVKLRDTLYLFSTNQNGYWWSADMRKWSFVKQDFQSNGIAADNVCAPGAWAWGDTLLFIPSFAAPDPMPLYFSTDPVHAKWKILTDSFRVATWDPSFFKDDDGKAYVYWGSSNTFPLYGIELDTKNRYQPIGEKKELSRLYPNEHGWERFGEDNTDTTIAPYTEGAWMTKHNGKYYYQYAAPGTEFNVYADGVLVGDHPLGPFVYQNYNPFSTKVGGFITGAGHGSTFQDKFGNYWHIATMLNWIKYKFERRLGVFPTGFDADGQMYCITAFGDYPNYHASALRDHTQSTFTGWMLLSYKKKTWASSSLNGKDPSLAFNENIRDYWSAASDQAGEFLAVDLGKEYDLYAIQINYADEGARLRDKQYNIYHQYVIHHSHDGENWQTLIDKSKNKTDVPHDYVQLKRPFRTRYLKLENIHMADGKFAIAGFRVFGKVEGNQPETVSGFKIARHVDTRDATFTWKAVNGAYAYNIYYGVQPDKLYNCIMVHDKTERYFRGLNKGITYYAQIEAIGETGLSQKSEIIKF
;
A
#
# COMPACT_ATOMS: atom_id res chain seq x y z
N MET A 1 24.57 -58.54 52.83
CA MET A 1 23.14 -58.44 52.61
C MET A 1 22.74 -56.95 52.43
N ASN A 2 23.39 -56.21 51.52
CA ASN A 2 23.09 -54.76 51.32
C ASN A 2 23.39 -54.29 49.87
N LEU A 3 23.35 -55.20 48.88
CA LEU A 3 23.60 -54.80 47.47
C LEU A 3 22.33 -54.91 46.58
N SER A 4 21.26 -55.58 47.06
CA SER A 4 20.08 -55.82 46.22
C SER A 4 19.01 -54.73 46.30
N ILE A 5 19.04 -53.85 47.32
CA ILE A 5 18.00 -52.81 47.49
C ILE A 5 18.29 -51.51 46.71
N LYS A 6 19.59 -51.24 46.47
CA LYS A 6 19.95 -50.01 45.69
C LYS A 6 19.74 -50.15 44.16
N VAL A 7 19.74 -51.35 43.64
CA VAL A 7 19.52 -51.58 42.19
C VAL A 7 18.03 -51.52 41.85
N ILE A 8 17.14 -51.92 42.76
CA ILE A 8 15.69 -51.90 42.53
C ILE A 8 15.15 -50.45 42.56
N CYS A 9 15.70 -49.56 43.42
CA CYS A 9 15.31 -48.14 43.45
C CYS A 9 15.79 -47.36 42.19
N PHE A 10 16.90 -47.78 41.58
CA PHE A 10 17.40 -47.11 40.37
C PHE A 10 16.57 -47.48 39.13
N PHE A 11 16.09 -48.72 39.02
CA PHE A 11 15.22 -49.13 37.92
C PHE A 11 13.81 -48.57 38.05
N ALA A 12 13.29 -48.36 39.26
CA ALA A 12 11.98 -47.76 39.50
C ALA A 12 11.97 -46.24 39.17
N LEU A 13 13.08 -45.51 39.44
CA LEU A 13 13.22 -44.10 39.04
C LEU A 13 13.39 -43.94 37.51
N TRP A 14 14.08 -44.85 36.82
CA TRP A 14 14.20 -44.83 35.38
C TRP A 14 12.89 -45.18 34.65
N ALA A 15 12.11 -46.11 35.16
CA ALA A 15 10.78 -46.45 34.63
C ALA A 15 9.76 -45.32 34.85
N ALA A 16 9.84 -44.58 35.97
CA ALA A 16 9.01 -43.40 36.21
C ALA A 16 9.41 -42.20 35.35
N LEU A 17 10.71 -42.06 35.02
CA LEU A 17 11.19 -40.99 34.12
C LEU A 17 10.83 -41.27 32.64
N ILE A 18 10.79 -42.54 32.22
CA ILE A 18 10.38 -42.96 30.88
C ILE A 18 8.85 -42.83 30.71
N LEU A 19 8.06 -43.03 31.77
CA LEU A 19 6.60 -42.84 31.77
C LEU A 19 6.19 -41.36 31.80
N LEU A 20 7.04 -40.45 32.29
CA LEU A 20 6.80 -39.00 32.24
C LEU A 20 7.22 -38.37 30.91
N ILE A 21 8.11 -39.02 30.11
CA ILE A 21 8.47 -38.57 28.76
C ILE A 21 7.48 -39.10 27.70
N GLY A 22 6.65 -40.09 28.02
CA GLY A 22 5.71 -40.74 27.10
C GLY A 22 4.34 -40.08 26.95
N CYS A 23 4.04 -38.97 27.64
CA CYS A 23 2.74 -38.29 27.59
C CYS A 23 2.79 -36.80 27.19
N VAL A 24 3.83 -36.39 26.49
CA VAL A 24 3.68 -35.24 25.59
C VAL A 24 3.06 -35.80 24.31
N GLN A 25 1.73 -35.94 24.30
CA GLN A 25 1.00 -36.00 23.05
C GLN A 25 1.40 -34.75 22.27
N ASN A 26 2.25 -34.92 21.27
CA ASN A 26 2.38 -33.97 20.17
C ASN A 26 0.97 -33.82 19.59
N LYS A 27 0.20 -32.85 20.11
CA LYS A 27 -0.87 -32.23 19.29
C LYS A 27 -0.17 -31.89 18.01
N PRO A 28 -0.71 -32.26 16.84
CA PRO A 28 -0.12 -31.84 15.56
C PRO A 28 0.07 -30.34 15.68
N GLY A 29 1.34 -29.89 15.70
CA GLY A 29 1.68 -28.48 15.79
C GLY A 29 1.06 -27.85 14.58
N TYR A 30 0.02 -27.04 14.77
CA TYR A 30 -0.37 -26.08 13.76
C TYR A 30 0.84 -25.20 13.60
N LEU A 31 1.49 -25.28 12.43
CA LEU A 31 2.49 -24.31 12.03
C LEU A 31 1.80 -22.94 12.13
N ASP A 32 2.29 -22.08 13.00
CA ASP A 32 1.77 -20.71 13.09
C ASP A 32 1.79 -20.12 11.68
N ILE A 33 0.62 -19.67 11.23
CA ILE A 33 0.51 -19.03 9.90
C ILE A 33 1.42 -17.80 9.93
N PRO A 34 2.38 -17.68 9.00
CA PRO A 34 3.25 -16.51 8.96
C PRO A 34 2.45 -15.22 8.92
N ASN A 35 2.96 -14.17 9.57
CA ASN A 35 2.27 -12.88 9.59
C ASN A 35 2.10 -12.30 8.19
N THR A 36 0.93 -11.73 7.96
CA THR A 36 0.52 -11.14 6.69
C THR A 36 0.07 -9.68 6.86
N TYR A 37 0.01 -8.96 5.75
CA TYR A 37 -0.55 -7.61 5.65
C TYR A 37 -1.45 -7.52 4.42
N CYS A 38 -2.28 -6.47 4.37
CA CYS A 38 -3.14 -6.16 3.22
C CYS A 38 -3.23 -4.64 3.05
N ASN A 39 -3.07 -4.15 1.82
CA ASN A 39 -3.27 -2.73 1.53
C ASN A 39 -4.77 -2.42 1.32
N PRO A 40 -5.20 -1.16 1.58
CA PRO A 40 -4.40 -0.04 2.08
C PRO A 40 -3.93 -0.26 3.52
N MET A 41 -2.80 0.37 3.89
CA MET A 41 -2.23 0.26 5.24
C MET A 41 -3.22 0.77 6.29
N ASN A 42 -3.36 0.02 7.38
CA ASN A 42 -4.18 0.41 8.51
C ASN A 42 -3.42 1.38 9.42
N LEU A 43 -3.48 2.67 9.09
CA LEU A 43 -2.92 3.75 9.88
C LEU A 43 -4.04 4.69 10.34
N ASP A 44 -3.86 5.31 11.48
CA ASP A 44 -4.77 6.30 12.05
C ASP A 44 -4.60 7.66 11.34
N TYR A 45 -4.97 7.73 10.06
CA TYR A 45 -4.84 8.91 9.21
C TYR A 45 -5.57 10.13 9.76
N ALA A 46 -5.01 11.34 9.54
CA ALA A 46 -5.66 12.59 9.89
C ALA A 46 -6.90 12.86 9.01
N TYR A 47 -7.86 13.58 9.58
CA TYR A 47 -9.04 14.06 8.87
C TYR A 47 -8.76 15.37 8.15
N VAL A 48 -9.02 15.41 6.86
CA VAL A 48 -8.90 16.60 6.03
C VAL A 48 -10.27 17.30 5.97
N PRO A 49 -10.33 18.59 6.32
CA PRO A 49 -11.57 19.34 6.28
C PRO A 49 -12.08 19.51 4.85
N SER A 50 -13.38 19.29 4.66
CA SER A 50 -14.07 19.52 3.39
C SER A 50 -14.42 21.00 3.14
N THR A 51 -13.71 21.95 3.77
CA THR A 51 -13.99 23.39 3.68
C THR A 51 -13.46 24.07 2.43
N HIS A 52 -12.61 23.41 1.68
CA HIS A 52 -12.12 23.95 0.40
C HIS A 52 -13.28 23.96 -0.60
N LYS A 53 -13.36 24.99 -1.46
CA LYS A 53 -14.39 25.14 -2.50
C LYS A 53 -14.61 23.92 -3.42
N TYR A 54 -13.71 22.95 -3.39
CA TYR A 54 -13.76 21.72 -4.15
C TYR A 54 -14.30 20.52 -3.35
N TYR A 55 -14.63 20.68 -2.07
CA TYR A 55 -15.10 19.60 -1.19
C TYR A 55 -16.61 19.69 -0.95
N ALA A 56 -17.23 18.56 -0.66
CA ALA A 56 -18.59 18.53 -0.15
C ALA A 56 -18.64 19.28 1.19
N GLN A 57 -19.58 20.20 1.33
CA GLN A 57 -19.65 21.10 2.48
C GLN A 57 -19.88 20.33 3.79
N ASP A 58 -19.24 20.79 4.85
CA ASP A 58 -19.40 20.36 6.25
C ASP A 58 -18.98 18.91 6.60
N GLN A 59 -18.37 18.18 5.69
CA GLN A 59 -17.86 16.84 5.96
C GLN A 59 -16.33 16.80 5.91
N SER A 60 -15.77 15.79 6.51
CA SER A 60 -14.34 15.47 6.44
C SER A 60 -14.13 14.03 5.97
N HIS A 61 -12.90 13.72 5.62
CA HIS A 61 -12.47 12.39 5.26
C HIS A 61 -11.02 12.20 5.67
N ARG A 62 -10.62 10.99 5.97
CA ARG A 62 -9.21 10.69 6.22
C ARG A 62 -8.41 10.77 4.94
N SER A 63 -7.23 11.37 5.00
CA SER A 63 -6.32 11.39 3.87
C SER A 63 -4.86 11.49 4.32
N THR A 64 -4.00 10.85 3.57
CA THR A 64 -2.55 11.03 3.56
C THR A 64 -2.00 10.64 2.21
N ALA A 65 -0.78 11.08 1.88
CA ALA A 65 -0.12 10.75 0.63
C ALA A 65 1.38 11.04 0.72
N ASP A 66 2.08 10.83 -0.38
CA ASP A 66 3.44 11.34 -0.59
C ASP A 66 4.39 10.88 0.54
N PRO A 67 4.52 9.55 0.75
CA PRO A 67 5.24 9.03 1.90
C PRO A 67 6.75 9.21 1.74
N ALA A 68 7.39 9.79 2.75
CA ALA A 68 8.83 9.74 2.95
C ALA A 68 9.15 8.76 4.09
N ILE A 69 9.70 7.60 3.75
CA ILE A 69 10.06 6.57 4.73
C ILE A 69 11.58 6.43 4.83
N VAL A 70 12.08 6.45 6.04
CA VAL A 70 13.51 6.33 6.30
C VAL A 70 13.78 5.36 7.44
N LYS A 71 14.91 4.66 7.35
CA LYS A 71 15.39 3.76 8.40
C LYS A 71 16.49 4.45 9.20
N LEU A 72 16.26 4.65 10.50
CA LEU A 72 17.30 5.08 11.45
C LEU A 72 17.57 3.91 12.40
N ARG A 73 18.76 3.34 12.37
CA ARG A 73 19.10 2.06 13.03
C ARG A 73 18.15 0.96 12.52
N ASP A 74 17.44 0.25 13.39
CA ASP A 74 16.49 -0.81 13.03
C ASP A 74 15.03 -0.35 13.05
N THR A 75 14.78 0.95 13.12
CA THR A 75 13.46 1.55 13.19
C THR A 75 13.14 2.32 11.91
N LEU A 76 11.96 2.10 11.37
CA LEU A 76 11.41 2.85 10.25
C LEU A 76 10.59 4.03 10.76
N TYR A 77 10.74 5.18 10.10
CA TYR A 77 9.99 6.41 10.35
C TYR A 77 9.29 6.82 9.06
N LEU A 78 7.99 7.02 9.14
CA LEU A 78 7.12 7.32 8.00
C LEU A 78 6.48 8.68 8.19
N PHE A 79 6.85 9.61 7.33
CA PHE A 79 6.27 10.96 7.21
C PHE A 79 5.37 11.00 5.98
N SER A 80 4.32 11.82 6.02
CA SER A 80 3.46 11.98 4.84
C SER A 80 2.58 13.22 4.94
N THR A 81 1.96 13.57 3.82
CA THR A 81 1.04 14.71 3.66
C THR A 81 -0.11 14.69 4.67
N ASN A 82 -0.51 15.85 5.16
CA ASN A 82 -1.62 16.11 6.08
C ASN A 82 -1.45 15.52 7.49
N GLN A 83 -0.25 15.09 7.88
CA GLN A 83 -0.01 14.58 9.23
C GLN A 83 0.80 15.58 10.05
N ASN A 84 0.34 15.92 11.25
CA ASN A 84 1.12 16.70 12.21
C ASN A 84 1.87 15.76 13.14
N GLY A 85 2.82 15.07 12.54
CA GLY A 85 3.63 14.04 13.14
C GLY A 85 4.04 12.97 12.13
N TYR A 86 4.36 11.81 12.65
CA TYR A 86 4.85 10.68 11.83
C TYR A 86 4.62 9.37 12.56
N TRP A 87 4.62 8.28 11.79
CA TRP A 87 4.60 6.93 12.38
C TRP A 87 6.01 6.35 12.46
N TRP A 88 6.19 5.43 13.40
CA TRP A 88 7.37 4.59 13.45
C TRP A 88 7.00 3.12 13.62
N SER A 89 7.88 2.24 13.16
CA SER A 89 7.72 0.79 13.26
C SER A 89 9.07 0.09 13.32
N ALA A 90 9.18 -0.95 14.15
CA ALA A 90 10.35 -1.84 14.20
C ALA A 90 10.19 -3.08 13.30
N ASP A 91 9.00 -3.32 12.75
CA ASP A 91 8.67 -4.59 12.09
C ASP A 91 7.73 -4.46 10.88
N MET A 92 7.36 -3.24 10.48
CA MET A 92 6.39 -2.90 9.41
C MET A 92 4.96 -3.40 9.68
N ARG A 93 4.68 -4.04 10.81
CA ARG A 93 3.37 -4.60 11.15
C ARG A 93 2.60 -3.70 12.09
N LYS A 94 3.28 -3.22 13.12
CA LYS A 94 2.71 -2.32 14.11
C LYS A 94 3.33 -0.94 13.93
N TRP A 95 2.49 0.04 13.66
CA TRP A 95 2.86 1.44 13.52
C TRP A 95 2.35 2.22 14.73
N SER A 96 3.19 3.08 15.25
CA SER A 96 2.87 3.97 16.38
C SER A 96 3.06 5.41 15.93
N PHE A 97 2.05 6.26 16.14
CA PHE A 97 2.12 7.66 15.78
C PHE A 97 2.83 8.49 16.84
N VAL A 98 3.70 9.39 16.42
CA VAL A 98 4.37 10.40 17.24
C VAL A 98 3.83 11.76 16.82
N LYS A 99 3.17 12.44 17.75
CA LYS A 99 2.73 13.82 17.53
C LYS A 99 3.93 14.74 17.51
N GLN A 100 4.04 15.57 16.48
CA GLN A 100 5.06 16.60 16.36
C GLN A 100 4.54 17.74 15.50
N ASP A 101 4.29 18.86 16.15
CA ASP A 101 3.88 20.07 15.46
C ASP A 101 5.11 20.73 14.81
N PHE A 102 5.38 20.38 13.57
CA PHE A 102 6.37 21.05 12.75
C PHE A 102 5.78 22.39 12.28
N GLN A 103 6.53 23.46 12.46
CA GLN A 103 6.10 24.80 12.06
C GLN A 103 7.07 25.40 11.06
N SER A 104 6.55 26.23 10.17
CA SER A 104 7.31 27.12 9.31
C SER A 104 6.81 28.55 9.55
N ASN A 105 7.62 29.40 10.15
CA ASN A 105 7.32 30.83 10.33
C ASN A 105 5.91 31.15 10.86
N GLY A 106 5.39 30.31 11.77
CA GLY A 106 4.06 30.46 12.36
C GLY A 106 2.92 29.81 11.55
N ILE A 107 3.21 29.09 10.47
CA ILE A 107 2.21 28.32 9.71
C ILE A 107 2.04 26.97 10.40
N ALA A 108 0.78 26.58 10.64
CA ALA A 108 0.47 25.33 11.31
C ALA A 108 0.85 24.10 10.46
N ALA A 109 1.22 23.01 11.12
CA ALA A 109 1.72 21.78 10.51
C ALA A 109 0.65 20.96 9.77
N ASP A 110 -0.62 21.29 9.90
CA ASP A 110 -1.73 20.71 9.13
C ASP A 110 -1.63 20.97 7.61
N ASN A 111 -0.77 21.90 7.21
CA ASN A 111 -0.46 22.20 5.82
C ASN A 111 0.78 21.49 5.25
N VAL A 112 1.35 20.53 5.98
CA VAL A 112 2.46 19.71 5.45
C VAL A 112 2.03 18.97 4.20
N CYS A 113 2.76 19.17 3.09
CA CYS A 113 2.51 18.54 1.80
C CYS A 113 3.78 17.87 1.29
N ALA A 114 3.79 16.55 1.12
CA ALA A 114 4.92 15.79 0.62
C ALA A 114 6.26 16.13 1.33
N PRO A 115 6.37 15.87 2.64
CA PRO A 115 7.55 16.23 3.42
C PRO A 115 8.77 15.38 3.04
N GLY A 116 9.95 15.96 3.17
CA GLY A 116 11.22 15.25 3.01
C GLY A 116 11.78 14.75 4.33
N ALA A 117 12.26 13.51 4.35
CA ALA A 117 12.96 12.95 5.48
C ALA A 117 14.22 12.19 5.05
N TRP A 118 15.18 12.10 5.95
CA TRP A 118 16.46 11.47 5.65
C TRP A 118 17.19 11.03 6.92
N ALA A 119 17.78 9.84 6.90
CA ALA A 119 18.56 9.32 8.00
C ALA A 119 20.06 9.35 7.68
N TRP A 120 20.86 9.90 8.59
CA TRP A 120 22.30 9.95 8.49
C TRP A 120 22.98 9.62 9.82
N GLY A 121 23.73 8.53 9.83
CA GLY A 121 24.34 8.04 11.07
C GLY A 121 23.29 7.85 12.15
N ASP A 122 23.43 8.59 13.26
CA ASP A 122 22.47 8.56 14.37
C ASP A 122 21.36 9.62 14.27
N THR A 123 21.31 10.37 13.18
CA THR A 123 20.45 11.55 13.05
C THR A 123 19.42 11.37 11.97
N LEU A 124 18.18 11.74 12.26
CA LEU A 124 17.12 11.90 11.29
C LEU A 124 16.96 13.40 10.99
N LEU A 125 16.94 13.75 9.71
CA LEU A 125 16.65 15.09 9.20
C LEU A 125 15.24 15.12 8.65
N PHE A 126 14.56 16.27 8.76
CA PHE A 126 13.19 16.45 8.28
C PHE A 126 12.96 17.88 7.81
N ILE A 127 12.27 18.00 6.66
CA ILE A 127 11.76 19.26 6.12
C ILE A 127 10.26 19.14 5.87
N PRO A 128 9.43 20.05 6.41
CA PRO A 128 7.97 19.90 6.37
C PRO A 128 7.33 20.12 5.00
N SER A 129 7.97 20.80 4.05
CA SER A 129 7.41 21.09 2.73
C SER A 129 6.00 21.68 2.80
N PHE A 130 5.89 22.94 3.13
CA PHE A 130 4.62 23.66 3.13
C PHE A 130 4.35 24.27 1.76
N ALA A 131 3.05 24.43 1.44
CA ALA A 131 2.58 25.27 0.33
C ALA A 131 2.82 26.78 0.58
N ALA A 132 3.91 27.13 1.24
CA ALA A 132 4.26 28.48 1.65
C ALA A 132 5.61 28.89 1.01
N PRO A 133 5.87 30.19 0.84
CA PRO A 133 7.13 30.65 0.27
C PRO A 133 8.33 30.33 1.19
N ASP A 134 9.48 30.15 0.57
CA ASP A 134 10.79 30.07 1.22
C ASP A 134 11.05 31.19 2.22
N PRO A 135 11.86 30.94 3.23
CA PRO A 135 12.57 29.72 3.58
C PRO A 135 11.80 28.81 4.56
N MET A 136 12.13 27.52 4.57
CA MET A 136 11.58 26.53 5.49
C MET A 136 12.63 26.09 6.54
N PRO A 137 12.20 25.70 7.74
CA PRO A 137 13.12 25.12 8.71
C PRO A 137 13.51 23.69 8.33
N LEU A 138 14.79 23.37 8.50
CA LEU A 138 15.29 22.01 8.48
C LEU A 138 15.46 21.53 9.93
N TYR A 139 14.78 20.46 10.27
CA TYR A 139 14.81 19.85 11.59
C TYR A 139 15.76 18.67 11.64
N PHE A 140 16.26 18.36 12.85
CA PHE A 140 16.97 17.12 13.10
C PHE A 140 16.58 16.52 14.45
N SER A 141 16.72 15.20 14.56
CA SER A 141 16.51 14.45 15.80
C SER A 141 17.45 13.26 15.89
N THR A 142 17.99 13.01 17.09
CA THR A 142 18.69 11.76 17.44
C THR A 142 17.81 10.81 18.26
N ASP A 143 16.62 11.27 18.65
CA ASP A 143 15.64 10.51 19.44
C ASP A 143 14.21 10.82 18.93
N PRO A 144 13.90 10.44 17.68
CA PRO A 144 12.61 10.76 17.08
C PRO A 144 11.45 9.97 17.72
N VAL A 145 11.67 8.80 18.32
CA VAL A 145 10.61 8.05 19.02
C VAL A 145 9.97 8.88 20.15
N HIS A 146 10.76 9.76 20.78
CA HIS A 146 10.29 10.65 21.87
C HIS A 146 10.08 12.09 21.41
N ALA A 147 9.91 12.34 20.11
CA ALA A 147 9.67 13.66 19.52
C ALA A 147 10.72 14.72 19.91
N LYS A 148 12.00 14.33 20.08
CA LYS A 148 13.07 15.27 20.45
C LYS A 148 13.69 15.91 19.22
N TRP A 149 13.03 16.92 18.69
CA TRP A 149 13.45 17.65 17.51
C TRP A 149 14.10 18.98 17.85
N LYS A 150 15.06 19.38 17.02
CA LYS A 150 15.71 20.70 17.05
C LYS A 150 15.77 21.26 15.63
N ILE A 151 15.78 22.58 15.51
CA ILE A 151 16.01 23.27 14.24
C ILE A 151 17.50 23.29 13.96
N LEU A 152 17.92 22.78 12.82
CA LEU A 152 19.29 22.86 12.32
C LEU A 152 19.54 24.21 11.64
N THR A 153 18.59 24.66 10.84
CA THR A 153 18.51 25.99 10.25
C THR A 153 17.05 26.38 10.06
N ASP A 154 16.71 27.63 10.30
CA ASP A 154 15.38 28.21 10.12
C ASP A 154 15.15 28.77 8.71
N SER A 155 16.17 28.75 7.87
CA SER A 155 16.20 29.39 6.57
C SER A 155 16.79 28.49 5.47
N PHE A 156 16.35 27.24 5.39
CA PHE A 156 16.70 26.38 4.27
C PHE A 156 15.99 26.87 3.01
N ARG A 157 16.76 27.34 2.01
CA ARG A 157 16.26 28.09 0.85
C ARG A 157 16.15 27.28 -0.43
N VAL A 158 16.21 25.99 -0.35
CA VAL A 158 16.14 25.09 -1.51
C VAL A 158 14.99 24.15 -1.29
N ALA A 159 14.34 23.73 -2.36
CA ALA A 159 13.31 22.69 -2.31
C ALA A 159 12.01 23.10 -1.59
N THR A 160 11.24 23.98 -2.24
CA THR A 160 9.94 24.45 -1.74
C THR A 160 8.83 23.41 -1.86
N TRP A 161 8.92 22.48 -2.83
CA TRP A 161 7.90 21.46 -3.11
C TRP A 161 8.52 20.08 -3.20
N ASP A 162 7.91 19.10 -2.52
CA ASP A 162 8.22 17.67 -2.60
C ASP A 162 9.72 17.38 -2.46
N PRO A 163 10.38 17.89 -1.40
CA PRO A 163 11.81 17.69 -1.20
C PRO A 163 12.11 16.24 -0.82
N SER A 164 13.18 15.70 -1.38
CA SER A 164 13.74 14.44 -0.93
C SER A 164 15.25 14.56 -0.81
N PHE A 165 15.83 13.89 0.18
CA PHE A 165 17.25 13.95 0.44
C PHE A 165 17.93 12.64 0.08
N PHE A 166 19.17 12.74 -0.33
CA PHE A 166 20.03 11.59 -0.55
C PHE A 166 21.44 11.87 -0.04
N LYS A 167 22.02 10.90 0.65
CA LYS A 167 23.43 10.91 1.00
C LYS A 167 24.14 9.78 0.30
N ASP A 168 25.22 10.11 -0.39
CA ASP A 168 26.06 9.14 -1.08
C ASP A 168 27.11 8.53 -0.14
N ASP A 169 27.71 7.41 -0.58
CA ASP A 169 28.74 6.67 0.16
C ASP A 169 30.02 7.48 0.33
N ASP A 170 30.31 8.45 -0.56
CA ASP A 170 31.43 9.37 -0.47
C ASP A 170 31.22 10.48 0.58
N GLY A 171 30.04 10.51 1.21
CA GLY A 171 29.67 11.47 2.25
C GLY A 171 29.05 12.76 1.73
N LYS A 172 28.92 12.94 0.42
CA LYS A 172 28.19 14.06 -0.16
C LYS A 172 26.70 13.91 0.01
N ALA A 173 26.01 15.02 0.09
CA ALA A 173 24.57 15.10 0.28
C ALA A 173 23.90 15.86 -0.85
N TYR A 174 22.70 15.48 -1.17
CA TYR A 174 21.90 16.04 -2.26
C TYR A 174 20.46 16.23 -1.81
N VAL A 175 19.80 17.25 -2.39
CA VAL A 175 18.37 17.44 -2.27
C VAL A 175 17.76 17.51 -3.66
N TYR A 176 16.61 16.85 -3.81
CA TYR A 176 15.77 16.84 -5.01
C TYR A 176 14.42 17.45 -4.68
N TRP A 177 13.79 18.13 -5.64
CA TRP A 177 12.48 18.74 -5.41
C TRP A 177 11.75 19.09 -6.71
N GLY A 178 10.48 19.39 -6.57
CA GLY A 178 9.59 19.91 -7.60
C GLY A 178 8.25 19.18 -7.60
N SER A 179 7.20 19.93 -7.85
CA SER A 179 5.85 19.44 -8.13
C SER A 179 5.20 20.44 -9.09
N SER A 180 5.01 20.05 -10.34
CA SER A 180 4.53 20.98 -11.38
C SER A 180 4.10 20.28 -12.65
N ASN A 181 3.21 20.93 -13.39
CA ASN A 181 2.91 20.58 -14.78
C ASN A 181 3.65 21.46 -15.82
N THR A 182 4.49 22.38 -15.37
CA THR A 182 5.24 23.30 -16.24
C THR A 182 6.75 23.25 -16.01
N PHE A 183 7.19 23.00 -14.78
CA PHE A 183 8.61 22.99 -14.42
C PHE A 183 9.13 21.56 -14.24
N PRO A 184 10.42 21.35 -14.49
CA PRO A 184 11.07 20.06 -14.25
C PRO A 184 11.26 19.79 -12.76
N LEU A 185 11.68 18.57 -12.44
CA LEU A 185 12.28 18.27 -11.14
C LEU A 185 13.75 18.70 -11.15
N TYR A 186 14.20 19.21 -10.02
CA TYR A 186 15.54 19.74 -9.82
C TYR A 186 16.32 18.94 -8.77
N GLY A 187 17.64 19.13 -8.79
CA GLY A 187 18.54 18.64 -7.76
C GLY A 187 19.75 19.54 -7.56
N ILE A 188 20.34 19.50 -6.38
CA ILE A 188 21.55 20.25 -6.02
C ILE A 188 22.35 19.50 -4.94
N GLU A 189 23.68 19.70 -4.94
CA GLU A 189 24.57 19.22 -3.87
C GLU A 189 24.46 20.14 -2.65
N LEU A 190 24.62 19.59 -1.45
CA LEU A 190 24.53 20.29 -0.18
C LEU A 190 25.86 20.26 0.58
N ASP A 191 26.25 21.38 1.17
CA ASP A 191 27.41 21.49 2.05
C ASP A 191 27.10 20.90 3.44
N THR A 192 27.52 19.67 3.68
CA THR A 192 27.31 18.95 4.94
C THR A 192 28.02 19.60 6.13
N LYS A 193 29.02 20.47 5.88
CA LYS A 193 29.78 21.20 6.90
C LYS A 193 29.19 22.56 7.23
N ASN A 194 28.33 23.10 6.34
CA ASN A 194 27.69 24.40 6.48
C ASN A 194 26.16 24.27 6.54
N ARG A 195 25.66 23.51 7.51
CA ARG A 195 24.22 23.33 7.78
C ARG A 195 23.39 22.96 6.55
N TYR A 196 23.95 22.16 5.64
CA TYR A 196 23.33 21.72 4.39
C TYR A 196 22.93 22.85 3.43
N GLN A 197 23.67 23.96 3.44
CA GLN A 197 23.45 25.00 2.41
C GLN A 197 23.81 24.47 1.01
N PRO A 198 23.12 24.93 -0.04
CA PRO A 198 23.37 24.46 -1.41
C PRO A 198 24.76 24.85 -1.91
N ILE A 199 25.38 23.97 -2.72
CA ILE A 199 26.65 24.18 -3.39
C ILE A 199 26.40 24.25 -4.91
N GLY A 200 26.82 25.36 -5.51
CA GLY A 200 26.72 25.57 -6.97
C GLY A 200 25.30 25.87 -7.44
N GLU A 201 25.03 25.49 -8.69
CA GLU A 201 23.75 25.74 -9.35
C GLU A 201 22.86 24.49 -9.35
N LYS A 202 21.54 24.70 -9.21
CA LYS A 202 20.56 23.63 -9.37
C LYS A 202 20.60 23.07 -10.79
N LYS A 203 20.45 21.75 -10.90
CA LYS A 203 20.33 21.04 -12.17
C LYS A 203 18.91 20.59 -12.41
N GLU A 204 18.47 20.71 -13.67
CA GLU A 204 17.28 20.04 -14.15
C GLU A 204 17.58 18.54 -14.30
N LEU A 205 16.74 17.68 -13.72
CA LEU A 205 16.96 16.24 -13.69
C LEU A 205 15.96 15.46 -14.54
N SER A 206 14.68 15.87 -14.55
CA SER A 206 13.65 15.17 -15.31
C SER A 206 12.51 16.09 -15.75
N ARG A 207 11.91 15.74 -16.89
CA ARG A 207 10.64 16.26 -17.42
C ARG A 207 9.78 15.10 -17.89
N LEU A 208 8.47 15.33 -18.00
CA LEU A 208 7.56 14.38 -18.60
C LEU A 208 7.53 14.51 -20.14
N TYR A 209 7.34 13.37 -20.78
CA TYR A 209 7.18 13.24 -22.22
C TYR A 209 5.92 12.44 -22.56
N PRO A 210 4.71 12.93 -22.22
CA PRO A 210 3.46 12.16 -22.38
C PRO A 210 3.17 11.80 -23.84
N ASN A 211 3.78 12.47 -24.81
CA ASN A 211 3.70 12.11 -26.22
C ASN A 211 4.49 10.85 -26.57
N GLU A 212 5.45 10.45 -25.75
CA GLU A 212 6.26 9.24 -25.90
C GLU A 212 5.84 8.16 -24.89
N HIS A 213 5.45 8.59 -23.66
CA HIS A 213 5.15 7.71 -22.54
C HIS A 213 3.66 7.80 -22.18
N GLY A 214 2.89 6.79 -22.57
CA GLY A 214 1.44 6.77 -22.38
C GLY A 214 1.02 6.87 -20.91
N TRP A 215 1.76 6.25 -20.01
CA TRP A 215 1.48 6.26 -18.58
C TRP A 215 1.65 7.66 -17.93
N GLU A 216 2.39 8.56 -18.57
CA GLU A 216 2.53 9.96 -18.15
C GLU A 216 1.35 10.84 -18.59
N ARG A 217 0.43 10.38 -19.43
CA ARG A 217 -0.72 11.18 -19.89
C ARG A 217 -1.68 11.46 -18.75
N PHE A 218 -2.18 12.69 -18.69
CA PHE A 218 -3.12 13.18 -17.69
C PHE A 218 -4.46 12.42 -17.71
N GLY A 219 -5.20 12.49 -16.60
CA GLY A 219 -6.57 11.99 -16.49
C GLY A 219 -6.71 10.51 -16.10
N GLU A 220 -7.92 10.17 -15.68
CA GLU A 220 -8.30 8.78 -15.40
C GLU A 220 -8.02 7.90 -16.63
N ASP A 221 -7.45 6.71 -16.42
CA ASP A 221 -7.05 5.79 -17.48
C ASP A 221 -6.13 6.44 -18.55
N ASN A 222 -5.37 7.50 -18.20
CA ASN A 222 -4.50 8.25 -19.12
C ASN A 222 -5.23 8.81 -20.35
N THR A 223 -6.45 9.31 -20.17
CA THR A 223 -7.34 9.68 -21.30
C THR A 223 -7.16 11.10 -21.80
N ASP A 224 -6.65 12.02 -20.99
CA ASP A 224 -6.54 13.42 -21.37
C ASP A 224 -5.17 13.72 -22.02
N THR A 225 -5.21 14.15 -23.25
CA THR A 225 -4.02 14.57 -24.02
C THR A 225 -3.89 16.08 -24.16
N THR A 226 -4.79 16.85 -23.54
CA THR A 226 -4.87 18.31 -23.68
C THR A 226 -4.25 19.05 -22.50
N ILE A 227 -4.26 18.43 -21.32
CA ILE A 227 -3.69 19.00 -20.10
C ILE A 227 -2.28 18.43 -19.89
N ALA A 228 -1.33 19.32 -19.56
CA ALA A 228 0.01 18.91 -19.20
C ALA A 228 -0.02 18.13 -17.85
N PRO A 229 0.52 16.91 -17.80
CA PRO A 229 0.54 16.12 -16.58
C PRO A 229 1.48 16.72 -15.53
N TYR A 230 1.19 16.40 -14.24
CA TYR A 230 2.09 16.73 -13.15
C TYR A 230 3.25 15.75 -13.06
N THR A 231 4.45 16.28 -12.80
CA THR A 231 5.60 15.52 -12.31
C THR A 231 5.95 15.96 -10.91
N GLU A 232 6.24 14.99 -10.05
CA GLU A 232 6.51 15.22 -8.63
C GLU A 232 7.23 14.01 -8.03
N GLY A 233 7.37 13.91 -6.68
CA GLY A 233 7.77 12.69 -6.00
C GLY A 233 9.22 12.26 -6.25
N ALA A 234 10.14 13.21 -6.35
CA ALA A 234 11.55 12.91 -6.52
C ALA A 234 12.09 12.03 -5.38
N TRP A 235 12.70 10.88 -5.71
CA TRP A 235 13.35 9.99 -4.74
C TRP A 235 14.57 9.32 -5.35
N MET A 236 15.65 9.19 -4.57
CA MET A 236 16.88 8.56 -5.04
C MET A 236 17.15 7.23 -4.32
N THR A 237 17.42 6.20 -5.10
CA THR A 237 17.91 4.91 -4.60
C THR A 237 19.23 4.59 -5.29
N LYS A 238 20.26 4.21 -4.52
CA LYS A 238 21.53 3.71 -5.06
C LYS A 238 21.55 2.19 -5.00
N HIS A 239 21.89 1.54 -6.11
CA HIS A 239 22.04 0.10 -6.18
C HIS A 239 23.19 -0.27 -7.14
N ASN A 240 24.13 -1.10 -6.67
CA ASN A 240 25.29 -1.56 -7.47
C ASN A 240 26.04 -0.45 -8.20
N GLY A 241 26.25 0.71 -7.52
CA GLY A 241 26.96 1.85 -8.08
C GLY A 241 26.17 2.71 -9.07
N LYS A 242 24.93 2.34 -9.38
CA LYS A 242 24.01 3.15 -10.20
C LYS A 242 23.03 3.91 -9.32
N TYR A 243 22.54 5.04 -9.84
CA TYR A 243 21.58 5.94 -9.19
C TYR A 243 20.25 5.86 -9.91
N TYR A 244 19.23 5.45 -9.18
CA TYR A 244 17.85 5.27 -9.64
C TYR A 244 17.03 6.45 -9.15
N TYR A 245 16.83 7.42 -10.02
CA TYR A 245 16.08 8.63 -9.75
C TYR A 245 14.61 8.40 -10.08
N GLN A 246 13.78 8.32 -9.06
CA GLN A 246 12.34 8.10 -9.17
C GLN A 246 11.59 9.42 -9.36
N TYR A 247 10.45 9.37 -10.04
CA TYR A 247 9.50 10.47 -10.19
C TYR A 247 8.10 9.94 -10.40
N ALA A 248 7.09 10.71 -10.00
CA ALA A 248 5.68 10.35 -10.12
C ALA A 248 4.98 11.10 -11.27
N ALA A 249 4.00 10.47 -11.87
CA ALA A 249 3.09 11.01 -12.88
C ALA A 249 1.80 10.16 -12.95
N PRO A 250 0.71 10.66 -13.59
CA PRO A 250 0.49 11.98 -14.16
C PRO A 250 -0.17 12.98 -13.22
N GLY A 251 -0.51 12.59 -12.03
CA GLY A 251 -1.22 13.36 -11.01
C GLY A 251 -1.85 12.46 -9.98
N THR A 252 -1.74 12.85 -8.73
CA THR A 252 -2.07 12.05 -7.54
C THR A 252 -3.56 11.72 -7.39
N GLU A 253 -4.43 12.36 -8.17
CA GLU A 253 -5.88 12.15 -8.18
C GLU A 253 -6.36 11.05 -9.13
N PHE A 254 -5.48 10.45 -9.96
CA PHE A 254 -5.89 9.50 -10.99
C PHE A 254 -5.58 8.05 -10.63
N ASN A 255 -6.45 7.15 -11.09
CA ASN A 255 -6.32 5.70 -10.88
C ASN A 255 -5.05 5.08 -11.50
N VAL A 256 -4.37 5.82 -12.35
CA VAL A 256 -3.14 5.43 -13.05
C VAL A 256 -1.89 6.09 -12.46
N TYR A 257 -2.01 6.75 -11.30
CA TYR A 257 -0.86 7.36 -10.63
C TYR A 257 0.24 6.34 -10.38
N ALA A 258 1.45 6.66 -10.82
CA ALA A 258 2.54 5.69 -10.92
C ALA A 258 3.90 6.36 -10.70
N ASP A 259 4.93 5.55 -10.42
CA ASP A 259 6.33 6.02 -10.40
C ASP A 259 7.11 5.45 -11.58
N GLY A 260 7.82 6.36 -12.25
CA GLY A 260 8.87 6.04 -13.20
C GLY A 260 10.26 6.15 -12.56
N VAL A 261 11.26 5.65 -13.27
CA VAL A 261 12.66 5.72 -12.86
C VAL A 261 13.57 6.07 -14.03
N LEU A 262 14.53 6.95 -13.75
CA LEU A 262 15.64 7.28 -14.61
C LEU A 262 16.92 6.74 -13.98
N VAL A 263 17.89 6.27 -14.75
CA VAL A 263 19.11 5.66 -14.22
C VAL A 263 20.35 6.42 -14.71
N GLY A 264 21.30 6.66 -13.82
CA GLY A 264 22.53 7.38 -14.10
C GLY A 264 23.72 6.89 -13.30
N ASP A 265 24.87 7.49 -13.56
CA ASP A 265 26.15 7.19 -12.91
C ASP A 265 26.54 8.24 -11.85
N HIS A 266 25.73 9.27 -11.65
CA HIS A 266 25.97 10.33 -10.69
C HIS A 266 24.65 10.81 -10.08
N PRO A 267 24.60 11.24 -8.79
CA PRO A 267 23.38 11.69 -8.12
C PRO A 267 22.65 12.87 -8.77
N LEU A 268 23.37 13.68 -9.55
CA LEU A 268 22.82 14.79 -10.32
C LEU A 268 22.82 14.52 -11.84
N GLY A 269 22.80 13.25 -12.22
CA GLY A 269 22.75 12.82 -13.61
C GLY A 269 24.05 13.04 -14.42
N PRO A 270 24.01 12.95 -15.75
CA PRO A 270 22.78 12.78 -16.54
C PRO A 270 22.09 11.44 -16.30
N PHE A 271 20.77 11.45 -16.42
CA PHE A 271 19.95 10.25 -16.27
C PHE A 271 19.37 9.79 -17.61
N VAL A 272 19.11 8.47 -17.72
CA VAL A 272 18.52 7.84 -18.89
C VAL A 272 17.17 7.22 -18.51
N TYR A 273 16.13 7.53 -19.29
CA TYR A 273 14.80 6.95 -19.14
C TYR A 273 14.85 5.43 -19.32
N GLN A 274 14.12 4.71 -18.48
CA GLN A 274 14.07 3.24 -18.52
C GLN A 274 12.84 2.77 -19.30
N ASN A 275 13.04 1.98 -20.32
CA ASN A 275 11.98 1.52 -21.22
C ASN A 275 10.89 0.69 -20.54
N TYR A 276 11.18 0.13 -19.39
CA TYR A 276 10.24 -0.66 -18.58
C TYR A 276 9.31 0.20 -17.70
N ASN A 277 9.50 1.53 -17.67
CA ASN A 277 8.61 2.41 -16.92
C ASN A 277 7.14 2.28 -17.33
N PRO A 278 6.19 2.46 -16.35
CA PRO A 278 6.44 2.76 -14.94
C PRO A 278 6.94 1.53 -14.18
N PHE A 279 7.84 1.73 -13.19
CA PHE A 279 8.32 0.60 -12.38
C PHE A 279 7.36 0.27 -11.21
N SER A 280 6.59 1.25 -10.74
CA SER A 280 5.53 1.09 -9.74
C SER A 280 4.21 1.61 -10.27
N THR A 281 3.24 0.71 -10.42
CA THR A 281 1.88 1.05 -10.86
C THR A 281 0.91 -0.05 -10.43
N LYS A 282 -0.28 0.32 -9.96
CA LYS A 282 -1.36 -0.62 -9.66
C LYS A 282 -2.63 -0.20 -10.39
N VAL A 283 -2.87 -0.83 -11.52
CA VAL A 283 -4.04 -0.58 -12.36
C VAL A 283 -5.12 -1.63 -12.08
N GLY A 284 -6.25 -1.18 -11.56
CA GLY A 284 -7.38 -2.05 -11.19
C GLY A 284 -7.22 -2.73 -9.82
N GLY A 285 -8.22 -3.52 -9.44
CA GLY A 285 -8.38 -4.10 -8.11
C GLY A 285 -9.18 -3.19 -7.17
N PHE A 286 -9.16 -3.51 -5.87
CA PHE A 286 -9.92 -2.81 -4.85
C PHE A 286 -9.48 -1.34 -4.68
N ILE A 287 -8.19 -1.08 -4.71
CA ILE A 287 -7.57 0.25 -4.63
C ILE A 287 -6.46 0.38 -5.66
N THR A 288 -6.32 1.55 -6.28
CA THR A 288 -5.44 1.81 -7.41
C THR A 288 -4.38 2.86 -7.10
N GLY A 289 -3.45 3.12 -8.04
CA GLY A 289 -2.38 4.09 -7.89
C GLY A 289 -1.01 3.45 -7.78
N ALA A 290 -0.27 3.75 -6.71
CA ALA A 290 1.12 3.38 -6.39
C ALA A 290 2.17 4.34 -6.98
N GLY A 291 1.87 5.64 -6.92
CA GLY A 291 2.80 6.73 -7.29
C GLY A 291 3.24 7.58 -6.10
N HIS A 292 4.16 8.49 -6.33
CA HIS A 292 4.84 9.34 -5.36
C HIS A 292 5.26 8.54 -4.12
N GLY A 293 6.10 7.56 -4.35
CA GLY A 293 6.53 6.63 -3.32
C GLY A 293 8.00 6.80 -2.92
N SER A 294 8.35 6.12 -1.85
CA SER A 294 9.72 5.99 -1.36
C SER A 294 10.16 4.54 -1.39
N THR A 295 11.33 4.28 -1.96
CA THR A 295 11.95 2.96 -1.91
C THR A 295 12.94 2.89 -0.75
N PHE A 296 12.84 1.84 0.05
CA PHE A 296 13.65 1.64 1.26
C PHE A 296 14.00 0.17 1.47
N GLN A 297 14.90 -0.09 2.41
CA GLN A 297 15.23 -1.45 2.85
C GLN A 297 14.74 -1.70 4.27
N ASP A 298 14.15 -2.88 4.49
CA ASP A 298 13.85 -3.37 5.83
C ASP A 298 15.14 -3.79 6.59
N LYS A 299 14.98 -4.27 7.81
CA LYS A 299 16.10 -4.73 8.63
C LYS A 299 16.79 -6.01 8.11
N PHE A 300 16.16 -6.73 7.21
CA PHE A 300 16.69 -7.93 6.58
C PHE A 300 17.42 -7.64 5.25
N GLY A 301 17.32 -6.39 4.75
CA GLY A 301 17.90 -5.97 3.47
C GLY A 301 16.94 -6.10 2.29
N ASN A 302 15.67 -6.47 2.51
CA ASN A 302 14.67 -6.50 1.43
C ASN A 302 14.29 -5.09 1.03
N TYR A 303 14.21 -4.85 -0.28
CA TYR A 303 13.64 -3.61 -0.80
C TYR A 303 12.12 -3.64 -0.75
N TRP A 304 11.57 -2.50 -0.42
CA TRP A 304 10.15 -2.19 -0.38
C TRP A 304 9.89 -0.83 -1.00
N HIS A 305 8.72 -0.68 -1.59
CA HIS A 305 8.22 0.60 -2.05
C HIS A 305 6.92 0.92 -1.32
N ILE A 306 6.88 2.06 -0.63
CA ILE A 306 5.65 2.60 -0.06
C ILE A 306 5.16 3.73 -0.96
N ALA A 307 3.89 3.73 -1.30
CA ALA A 307 3.36 4.64 -2.30
C ALA A 307 1.95 5.14 -1.97
N THR A 308 1.58 6.25 -2.60
CA THR A 308 0.25 6.82 -2.54
C THR A 308 -0.74 5.96 -3.31
N MET A 309 -1.85 5.60 -2.65
CA MET A 309 -2.98 4.86 -3.21
C MET A 309 -4.21 5.76 -3.25
N LEU A 310 -4.98 5.65 -4.32
CA LEU A 310 -6.17 6.45 -4.54
C LEU A 310 -7.41 5.84 -3.90
N ASN A 311 -7.99 6.51 -2.92
CA ASN A 311 -9.23 6.09 -2.26
C ASN A 311 -10.48 6.71 -2.93
N TRP A 312 -10.47 8.00 -3.13
CA TRP A 312 -11.49 8.82 -3.82
C TRP A 312 -12.96 8.40 -3.56
N ILE A 313 -13.35 8.26 -2.30
CA ILE A 313 -14.75 8.03 -1.94
C ILE A 313 -15.55 9.32 -2.05
N LYS A 314 -15.02 10.40 -1.48
CA LYS A 314 -15.70 11.70 -1.39
C LYS A 314 -15.00 12.80 -2.20
N TYR A 315 -13.69 12.70 -2.32
CA TYR A 315 -12.88 13.71 -2.99
C TYR A 315 -11.67 13.10 -3.69
N LYS A 316 -11.30 13.67 -4.84
CA LYS A 316 -10.20 13.18 -5.69
C LYS A 316 -8.82 13.13 -5.01
N PHE A 317 -8.58 13.88 -3.95
CA PHE A 317 -7.37 13.82 -3.14
C PHE A 317 -7.54 13.03 -1.83
N GLU A 318 -8.57 12.22 -1.73
CA GLU A 318 -8.72 11.24 -0.67
C GLU A 318 -7.82 10.05 -0.99
N ARG A 319 -6.73 9.93 -0.24
CA ARG A 319 -5.64 8.99 -0.53
C ARG A 319 -5.27 8.19 0.70
N ARG A 320 -4.60 7.06 0.47
CA ARG A 320 -4.07 6.14 1.47
C ARG A 320 -2.64 5.73 1.11
N LEU A 321 -1.99 4.96 1.96
CA LEU A 321 -0.69 4.38 1.68
C LEU A 321 -0.79 2.88 1.43
N GLY A 322 0.05 2.39 0.53
CA GLY A 322 0.27 0.97 0.28
C GLY A 322 1.75 0.64 0.26
N VAL A 323 2.10 -0.56 0.70
CA VAL A 323 3.48 -1.07 0.70
C VAL A 323 3.59 -2.28 -0.20
N PHE A 324 4.65 -2.31 -1.02
CA PHE A 324 4.85 -3.32 -2.06
C PHE A 324 6.27 -3.87 -2.06
N PRO A 325 6.46 -5.18 -2.30
CA PRO A 325 7.77 -5.75 -2.55
C PRO A 325 8.41 -5.11 -3.77
N THR A 326 9.67 -4.77 -3.66
CA THR A 326 10.45 -4.09 -4.70
C THR A 326 11.82 -4.69 -4.78
N GLY A 327 12.51 -4.55 -5.89
CA GLY A 327 13.85 -5.08 -6.07
C GLY A 327 14.50 -4.63 -7.36
N PHE A 328 15.66 -5.23 -7.61
CA PHE A 328 16.44 -5.07 -8.83
C PHE A 328 16.75 -6.45 -9.36
N ASP A 329 16.55 -6.67 -10.65
CA ASP A 329 16.93 -7.92 -11.27
C ASP A 329 18.41 -7.95 -11.68
N ALA A 330 18.86 -9.06 -12.26
CA ALA A 330 20.25 -9.26 -12.65
C ALA A 330 20.77 -8.24 -13.67
N ASP A 331 19.87 -7.63 -14.47
CA ASP A 331 20.22 -6.62 -15.46
C ASP A 331 20.10 -5.19 -14.88
N GLY A 332 19.78 -5.06 -13.61
CA GLY A 332 19.60 -3.78 -12.93
C GLY A 332 18.23 -3.14 -13.22
N GLN A 333 17.25 -3.85 -13.78
CA GLN A 333 15.90 -3.33 -13.88
C GLN A 333 15.29 -3.24 -12.49
N MET A 334 14.90 -2.03 -12.12
CA MET A 334 14.11 -1.79 -10.91
C MET A 334 12.65 -2.19 -11.16
N TYR A 335 12.05 -2.93 -10.25
CA TYR A 335 10.66 -3.37 -10.36
C TYR A 335 9.94 -3.31 -9.02
N CYS A 336 8.61 -3.15 -9.07
CA CYS A 336 7.71 -3.18 -7.93
C CYS A 336 6.59 -4.19 -8.19
N ILE A 337 6.38 -5.15 -7.28
CA ILE A 337 5.35 -6.18 -7.43
C ILE A 337 4.05 -5.65 -6.84
N THR A 338 3.17 -5.11 -7.69
CA THR A 338 1.85 -4.59 -7.32
C THR A 338 0.70 -5.57 -7.61
N ALA A 339 0.96 -6.65 -8.33
CA ALA A 339 0.03 -7.75 -8.52
C ALA A 339 -0.39 -8.32 -7.16
N PHE A 340 -1.70 -8.46 -6.92
CA PHE A 340 -2.26 -8.82 -5.61
C PHE A 340 -1.83 -7.90 -4.46
N GLY A 341 -1.38 -6.68 -4.73
CA GLY A 341 -0.92 -5.75 -3.70
C GLY A 341 -2.01 -5.31 -2.72
N ASP A 342 -3.29 -5.48 -3.08
CA ASP A 342 -4.48 -5.25 -2.26
C ASP A 342 -5.11 -6.57 -1.72
N TYR A 343 -4.41 -7.69 -1.83
CA TYR A 343 -4.73 -8.97 -1.21
C TYR A 343 -3.76 -9.23 -0.04
N PRO A 344 -4.02 -10.27 0.78
CA PRO A 344 -3.09 -10.65 1.84
C PRO A 344 -1.73 -11.08 1.30
N ASN A 345 -0.67 -10.47 1.81
CA ASN A 345 0.71 -10.74 1.46
C ASN A 345 1.53 -11.08 2.70
N TYR A 346 2.53 -11.97 2.58
CA TYR A 346 3.42 -12.29 3.68
C TYR A 346 4.39 -11.15 3.99
N HIS A 347 4.53 -10.84 5.29
CA HIS A 347 5.65 -10.04 5.77
C HIS A 347 6.96 -10.80 5.61
N ALA A 348 8.04 -10.08 5.35
CA ALA A 348 9.35 -10.66 5.36
C ALA A 348 9.79 -11.02 6.80
N SER A 349 10.37 -12.20 6.96
CA SER A 349 11.01 -12.67 8.21
C SER A 349 12.51 -12.94 8.02
N ALA A 350 13.00 -12.81 6.78
CA ALA A 350 14.40 -12.98 6.37
C ALA A 350 14.61 -12.25 5.04
N LEU A 351 15.85 -12.24 4.55
CA LEU A 351 16.14 -11.85 3.17
C LEU A 351 15.42 -12.81 2.22
N ARG A 352 14.71 -12.26 1.25
CA ARG A 352 13.90 -13.00 0.28
C ARG A 352 14.57 -13.02 -1.08
N ASP A 353 14.22 -14.01 -1.88
CA ASP A 353 14.31 -13.91 -3.32
C ASP A 353 13.25 -12.89 -3.79
N HIS A 354 13.70 -11.74 -4.25
CA HIS A 354 12.84 -10.63 -4.62
C HIS A 354 11.97 -10.91 -5.86
N THR A 355 12.31 -11.93 -6.64
CA THR A 355 11.51 -12.34 -7.81
C THR A 355 10.26 -13.13 -7.41
N GLN A 356 10.20 -13.64 -6.17
CA GLN A 356 9.07 -14.40 -5.67
C GLN A 356 7.97 -13.48 -5.12
N SER A 357 6.74 -13.76 -5.52
CA SER A 357 5.56 -13.08 -5.00
C SER A 357 5.41 -13.31 -3.49
N THR A 358 4.97 -12.28 -2.78
CA THR A 358 4.58 -12.37 -1.37
C THR A 358 3.11 -12.74 -1.17
N PHE A 359 2.35 -12.85 -2.26
CA PHE A 359 0.93 -13.20 -2.21
C PHE A 359 0.69 -14.55 -1.52
N THR A 360 -0.25 -14.59 -0.58
CA THR A 360 -0.52 -15.76 0.25
C THR A 360 -1.25 -16.90 -0.46
N GLY A 361 -1.83 -16.63 -1.63
CA GLY A 361 -2.78 -17.52 -2.29
C GLY A 361 -4.15 -17.59 -1.60
N TRP A 362 -4.46 -16.66 -0.67
CA TRP A 362 -5.78 -16.55 -0.07
C TRP A 362 -6.69 -15.73 -0.99
N MET A 363 -7.68 -16.42 -1.55
CA MET A 363 -8.58 -15.82 -2.53
C MET A 363 -9.68 -15.00 -1.84
N LEU A 364 -10.21 -14.01 -2.56
CA LEU A 364 -11.35 -13.24 -2.11
C LEU A 364 -12.63 -14.08 -2.25
N LEU A 365 -13.31 -14.31 -1.14
CA LEU A 365 -14.48 -15.19 -1.04
C LEU A 365 -15.81 -14.41 -0.95
N SER A 366 -15.74 -13.10 -0.69
CA SER A 366 -16.92 -12.26 -0.46
C SER A 366 -17.38 -11.49 -1.70
N TYR A 367 -16.69 -11.62 -2.85
CA TYR A 367 -16.98 -10.84 -4.05
C TYR A 367 -18.39 -11.10 -4.60
N LYS A 368 -19.21 -10.03 -4.66
CA LYS A 368 -20.59 -10.04 -5.18
C LYS A 368 -21.49 -11.15 -4.61
N LYS A 369 -21.25 -11.52 -3.35
CA LYS A 369 -22.10 -12.48 -2.64
C LYS A 369 -23.43 -11.84 -2.22
N LYS A 370 -24.39 -12.67 -1.80
CA LYS A 370 -25.68 -12.20 -1.26
C LYS A 370 -25.46 -11.48 0.07
N THR A 371 -25.98 -10.25 0.18
CA THR A 371 -25.77 -9.37 1.32
C THR A 371 -27.09 -8.82 1.87
N TRP A 372 -27.08 -8.45 3.14
CA TRP A 372 -28.14 -7.71 3.79
C TRP A 372 -27.58 -6.88 4.94
N ALA A 373 -28.34 -5.95 5.44
CA ALA A 373 -27.93 -5.07 6.52
C ALA A 373 -29.13 -4.72 7.42
N SER A 374 -28.85 -4.18 8.61
CA SER A 374 -29.87 -3.64 9.54
C SER A 374 -30.64 -2.47 8.93
N SER A 375 -29.93 -1.57 8.25
CA SER A 375 -30.47 -0.39 7.59
C SER A 375 -29.57 0.01 6.42
N SER A 376 -30.02 0.94 5.57
CA SER A 376 -29.19 1.54 4.51
C SER A 376 -29.63 2.97 4.24
N LEU A 377 -28.68 3.84 4.00
CA LEU A 377 -28.95 5.14 3.38
C LEU A 377 -29.42 4.94 1.94
N ASN A 378 -30.23 5.87 1.43
CA ASN A 378 -30.67 5.83 0.05
C ASN A 378 -29.46 5.82 -0.92
N GLY A 379 -29.42 4.86 -1.84
CA GLY A 379 -28.34 4.68 -2.80
C GLY A 379 -27.05 4.08 -2.22
N LYS A 380 -27.04 3.63 -0.94
CA LYS A 380 -25.92 2.99 -0.27
C LYS A 380 -26.25 1.53 0.06
N ASP A 381 -26.47 0.73 -0.98
CA ASP A 381 -26.86 -0.67 -0.88
C ASP A 381 -25.76 -1.54 -0.26
N PRO A 382 -26.09 -2.59 0.54
CA PRO A 382 -25.12 -3.51 1.13
C PRO A 382 -24.14 -4.15 0.15
N SER A 383 -24.55 -4.41 -1.08
CA SER A 383 -23.70 -5.01 -2.13
C SER A 383 -22.50 -4.14 -2.52
N LEU A 384 -22.56 -2.83 -2.28
CA LEU A 384 -21.47 -1.89 -2.60
C LEU A 384 -20.21 -2.15 -1.76
N ALA A 385 -20.35 -2.73 -0.57
CA ALA A 385 -19.20 -3.12 0.26
C ALA A 385 -18.51 -4.43 -0.20
N PHE A 386 -18.98 -5.06 -1.30
CA PHE A 386 -18.50 -6.35 -1.80
C PHE A 386 -18.24 -6.35 -3.32
N ASN A 387 -18.06 -5.19 -3.93
CA ASN A 387 -17.90 -5.03 -5.38
C ASN A 387 -16.44 -4.81 -5.84
N GLU A 388 -15.46 -4.84 -4.90
CA GLU A 388 -14.03 -4.58 -5.16
C GLU A 388 -13.74 -3.21 -5.78
N ASN A 389 -14.52 -2.21 -5.37
CA ASN A 389 -14.30 -0.82 -5.72
C ASN A 389 -14.33 0.05 -4.45
N ILE A 390 -13.18 0.46 -3.96
CA ILE A 390 -13.08 1.27 -2.73
C ILE A 390 -13.82 2.62 -2.81
N ARG A 391 -14.13 3.10 -4.02
CA ARG A 391 -14.88 4.34 -4.27
C ARG A 391 -16.37 4.20 -3.97
N ASP A 392 -16.89 2.97 -3.93
CA ASP A 392 -18.27 2.65 -3.57
C ASP A 392 -18.35 2.21 -2.10
N TYR A 393 -19.51 2.40 -1.46
CA TYR A 393 -19.67 1.96 -0.09
C TYR A 393 -21.14 1.79 0.28
N TRP A 394 -21.40 0.86 1.19
CA TRP A 394 -22.62 0.80 1.95
C TRP A 394 -22.54 1.72 3.17
N SER A 395 -23.68 2.30 3.57
CA SER A 395 -23.81 3.05 4.83
C SER A 395 -25.12 2.69 5.53
N ALA A 396 -25.05 2.34 6.80
CA ALA A 396 -26.21 2.30 7.67
C ALA A 396 -26.87 3.68 7.78
N ALA A 397 -28.12 3.72 8.22
CA ALA A 397 -28.84 4.97 8.47
C ALA A 397 -28.24 5.76 9.65
N SER A 398 -27.55 5.09 10.57
CA SER A 398 -27.00 5.67 11.79
C SER A 398 -25.60 5.12 12.15
N ASP A 399 -25.05 5.63 13.25
CA ASP A 399 -23.84 5.18 13.92
C ASP A 399 -24.14 4.29 15.13
N GLN A 400 -25.41 4.00 15.39
CA GLN A 400 -25.82 3.32 16.62
C GLN A 400 -25.23 1.91 16.74
N ALA A 401 -24.95 1.51 17.97
CA ALA A 401 -24.60 0.13 18.26
C ALA A 401 -25.74 -0.82 17.84
N GLY A 402 -25.36 -1.96 17.23
CA GLY A 402 -26.32 -2.92 16.68
C GLY A 402 -26.64 -2.75 15.20
N GLU A 403 -26.22 -1.64 14.54
CA GLU A 403 -26.20 -1.60 13.07
C GLU A 403 -25.25 -2.67 12.55
N PHE A 404 -25.64 -3.36 11.49
CA PHE A 404 -24.83 -4.47 10.96
C PHE A 404 -24.85 -4.58 9.43
N LEU A 405 -23.82 -5.19 8.91
CA LEU A 405 -23.67 -5.61 7.52
C LEU A 405 -23.36 -7.12 7.49
N ALA A 406 -24.09 -7.88 6.68
CA ALA A 406 -23.95 -9.32 6.62
C ALA A 406 -23.81 -9.86 5.20
N VAL A 407 -23.17 -11.02 5.08
CA VAL A 407 -22.92 -11.70 3.82
C VAL A 407 -23.13 -13.22 3.95
N ASP A 408 -23.79 -13.80 2.95
CA ASP A 408 -23.84 -15.26 2.71
C ASP A 408 -22.78 -15.59 1.65
N LEU A 409 -21.71 -16.25 2.03
CA LEU A 409 -20.65 -16.68 1.11
C LEU A 409 -21.13 -17.75 0.11
N GLY A 410 -22.34 -18.31 0.31
CA GLY A 410 -22.96 -19.28 -0.57
C GLY A 410 -22.68 -20.74 -0.21
N LYS A 411 -21.54 -21.02 0.39
CA LYS A 411 -21.14 -22.32 0.95
C LYS A 411 -20.13 -22.10 2.09
N GLU A 412 -19.74 -23.16 2.75
CA GLU A 412 -18.67 -23.06 3.77
C GLU A 412 -17.29 -22.95 3.13
N TYR A 413 -16.48 -22.06 3.69
CA TYR A 413 -15.09 -21.81 3.31
C TYR A 413 -14.17 -21.82 4.53
N ASP A 414 -12.91 -22.13 4.31
CA ASP A 414 -11.85 -21.96 5.30
C ASP A 414 -11.30 -20.53 5.21
N LEU A 415 -11.72 -19.69 6.16
CA LEU A 415 -11.32 -18.29 6.25
C LEU A 415 -9.95 -18.14 6.90
N TYR A 416 -9.11 -17.26 6.38
CA TYR A 416 -7.77 -16.97 6.89
C TYR A 416 -7.62 -15.53 7.37
N ALA A 417 -8.31 -14.60 6.72
CA ALA A 417 -8.26 -13.18 7.07
C ALA A 417 -9.53 -12.44 6.65
N ILE A 418 -9.79 -11.34 7.33
CA ILE A 418 -10.86 -10.40 7.03
C ILE A 418 -10.29 -8.98 7.02
N GLN A 419 -10.67 -8.17 6.04
CA GLN A 419 -10.35 -6.74 6.00
C GLN A 419 -11.64 -5.92 5.98
N ILE A 420 -11.71 -4.93 6.87
CA ILE A 420 -12.81 -3.96 6.95
C ILE A 420 -12.26 -2.61 6.56
N ASN A 421 -12.87 -1.96 5.58
CA ASN A 421 -12.50 -0.63 5.11
C ASN A 421 -13.67 0.32 5.33
N TYR A 422 -13.50 1.28 6.24
CA TYR A 422 -14.52 2.27 6.57
C TYR A 422 -14.56 3.42 5.55
N ALA A 423 -15.74 4.03 5.37
CA ALA A 423 -15.99 5.02 4.31
C ALA A 423 -16.20 6.46 4.83
N ASP A 424 -15.99 6.75 6.10
CA ASP A 424 -16.11 8.08 6.74
C ASP A 424 -17.43 8.84 6.41
N GLU A 425 -18.58 8.14 6.20
CA GLU A 425 -19.85 8.77 5.85
C GLU A 425 -20.37 9.69 6.96
N GLY A 426 -20.56 10.98 6.65
CA GLY A 426 -21.01 11.97 7.62
C GLY A 426 -19.95 12.38 8.65
N ALA A 427 -18.69 11.98 8.50
CA ALA A 427 -17.61 12.36 9.39
C ALA A 427 -17.39 13.89 9.37
N ARG A 428 -17.05 14.47 10.53
CA ARG A 428 -16.85 15.91 10.74
C ARG A 428 -15.59 16.26 11.54
N LEU A 429 -14.87 15.26 12.01
CA LEU A 429 -13.59 15.45 12.70
C LEU A 429 -12.60 16.19 11.80
N ARG A 430 -11.63 16.85 12.41
CA ARG A 430 -10.60 17.65 11.76
C ARG A 430 -9.26 17.24 12.29
N ASP A 431 -8.26 17.27 11.43
CA ASP A 431 -6.86 17.01 11.78
C ASP A 431 -6.61 15.61 12.37
N LYS A 432 -5.48 15.43 13.00
CA LYS A 432 -5.14 14.18 13.69
C LYS A 432 -5.90 14.06 15.00
N GLN A 433 -6.64 12.98 15.14
CA GLN A 433 -7.37 12.63 16.36
C GLN A 433 -6.62 11.55 17.15
N TYR A 434 -6.69 11.63 18.49
CA TYR A 434 -5.90 10.74 19.37
C TYR A 434 -6.75 9.82 20.25
N ASN A 435 -8.02 10.14 20.45
CA ASN A 435 -8.91 9.43 21.36
C ASN A 435 -10.13 8.84 20.65
N ILE A 436 -10.02 8.65 19.34
CA ILE A 436 -11.06 8.00 18.54
C ILE A 436 -10.71 6.53 18.33
N TYR A 437 -11.73 5.72 18.14
CA TYR A 437 -11.57 4.28 17.92
C TYR A 437 -12.78 3.68 17.25
N HIS A 438 -12.60 2.54 16.59
CA HIS A 438 -13.70 1.72 16.10
C HIS A 438 -13.86 0.51 17.00
N GLN A 439 -15.12 0.17 17.35
CA GLN A 439 -15.43 -1.07 18.04
C GLN A 439 -16.50 -1.83 17.26
N TYR A 440 -16.27 -3.11 17.08
CA TYR A 440 -17.16 -3.98 16.34
C TYR A 440 -17.04 -5.44 16.81
N VAL A 441 -18.02 -6.24 16.41
CA VAL A 441 -17.97 -7.69 16.54
C VAL A 441 -18.25 -8.32 15.18
N ILE A 442 -17.46 -9.34 14.80
CA ILE A 442 -17.81 -10.18 13.65
C ILE A 442 -18.37 -11.49 14.18
N HIS A 443 -19.61 -11.76 13.82
CA HIS A 443 -20.28 -13.02 14.07
C HIS A 443 -20.18 -13.93 12.86
N HIS A 444 -20.20 -15.23 13.09
CA HIS A 444 -20.30 -16.26 12.07
C HIS A 444 -21.53 -17.14 12.31
N SER A 445 -22.00 -17.81 11.25
CA SER A 445 -23.03 -18.81 11.33
C SER A 445 -22.86 -19.87 10.23
N HIS A 446 -23.32 -21.08 10.46
CA HIS A 446 -23.39 -22.15 9.48
C HIS A 446 -24.74 -22.19 8.74
N ASP A 447 -25.82 -21.74 9.40
CA ASP A 447 -27.22 -21.80 8.92
C ASP A 447 -27.84 -20.42 8.61
N GLY A 448 -27.20 -19.32 9.05
CA GLY A 448 -27.70 -17.96 8.92
C GLY A 448 -28.68 -17.53 10.01
N GLU A 449 -28.99 -18.41 10.96
CA GLU A 449 -29.92 -18.18 12.08
C GLU A 449 -29.19 -18.17 13.43
N ASN A 450 -28.32 -19.15 13.67
CA ASN A 450 -27.58 -19.31 14.92
C ASN A 450 -26.20 -18.63 14.81
N TRP A 451 -26.05 -17.47 15.46
CA TRP A 451 -24.86 -16.64 15.38
C TRP A 451 -23.94 -16.81 16.60
N GLN A 452 -22.64 -16.90 16.34
CA GLN A 452 -21.59 -16.96 17.36
C GLN A 452 -20.51 -15.94 17.04
N THR A 453 -19.82 -15.46 18.06
CA THR A 453 -18.72 -14.51 17.87
C THR A 453 -17.48 -15.18 17.29
N LEU A 454 -16.98 -14.66 16.17
CA LEU A 454 -15.72 -15.04 15.55
C LEU A 454 -14.58 -14.09 15.94
N ILE A 455 -14.82 -12.78 15.86
CA ILE A 455 -13.86 -11.73 16.20
C ILE A 455 -14.55 -10.73 17.11
N ASP A 456 -13.96 -10.48 18.28
CA ASP A 456 -14.43 -9.49 19.24
C ASP A 456 -13.43 -8.33 19.35
N LYS A 457 -13.80 -7.19 18.82
CA LYS A 457 -13.10 -5.91 18.92
C LYS A 457 -13.90 -4.88 19.75
N SER A 458 -14.85 -5.33 20.57
CA SER A 458 -15.69 -4.44 21.42
C SER A 458 -14.90 -3.65 22.46
N LYS A 459 -13.66 -4.02 22.72
CA LYS A 459 -12.74 -3.32 23.65
C LYS A 459 -11.60 -2.60 22.95
N ASN A 460 -11.64 -2.50 21.62
CA ASN A 460 -10.60 -1.78 20.87
C ASN A 460 -10.56 -0.29 21.30
N LYS A 461 -9.36 0.27 21.40
CA LYS A 461 -9.10 1.66 21.79
C LYS A 461 -8.27 2.41 20.73
N THR A 462 -8.21 1.86 19.52
CA THR A 462 -7.42 2.45 18.43
C THR A 462 -8.30 2.77 17.23
N ASP A 463 -7.93 3.79 16.49
CA ASP A 463 -8.50 4.09 15.19
C ASP A 463 -7.99 3.08 14.16
N VAL A 464 -8.89 2.41 13.47
CA VAL A 464 -8.58 1.31 12.54
C VAL A 464 -9.40 1.44 11.25
N PRO A 465 -9.13 2.47 10.41
CA PRO A 465 -9.93 2.74 9.22
C PRO A 465 -9.86 1.62 8.16
N HIS A 466 -8.83 0.79 8.20
CA HIS A 466 -8.60 -0.34 7.28
C HIS A 466 -8.19 -1.58 8.08
N ASP A 467 -9.06 -2.04 8.99
CA ASP A 467 -8.70 -3.12 9.93
C ASP A 467 -8.55 -4.47 9.22
N TYR A 468 -7.31 -4.92 9.11
CA TYR A 468 -6.97 -6.23 8.58
C TYR A 468 -6.74 -7.21 9.75
N VAL A 469 -7.57 -8.24 9.84
CA VAL A 469 -7.52 -9.24 10.90
C VAL A 469 -7.17 -10.60 10.31
N GLN A 470 -5.93 -11.03 10.52
CA GLN A 470 -5.50 -12.39 10.25
C GLN A 470 -5.98 -13.32 11.36
N LEU A 471 -6.62 -14.42 11.01
CA LEU A 471 -7.03 -15.45 11.96
C LEU A 471 -5.83 -16.31 12.38
N LYS A 472 -5.78 -16.71 13.66
CA LYS A 472 -4.70 -17.56 14.20
C LYS A 472 -4.64 -18.94 13.54
N ARG A 473 -5.77 -19.42 13.05
CA ARG A 473 -5.94 -20.68 12.32
C ARG A 473 -7.10 -20.52 11.34
N PRO A 474 -7.17 -21.32 10.27
CA PRO A 474 -8.32 -21.31 9.37
C PRO A 474 -9.61 -21.58 10.15
N PHE A 475 -10.67 -20.88 9.79
CA PHE A 475 -11.98 -21.01 10.44
C PHE A 475 -13.06 -21.26 9.38
N ARG A 476 -13.78 -22.38 9.52
CA ARG A 476 -14.78 -22.82 8.55
C ARG A 476 -16.15 -22.25 8.87
N THR A 477 -16.75 -21.52 7.92
CA THR A 477 -18.10 -20.97 8.05
C THR A 477 -18.67 -20.55 6.69
N ARG A 478 -19.99 -20.29 6.66
CA ARG A 478 -20.70 -19.79 5.47
C ARG A 478 -21.15 -18.34 5.61
N TYR A 479 -21.64 -17.93 6.76
CA TYR A 479 -22.24 -16.61 6.96
C TYR A 479 -21.35 -15.77 7.88
N LEU A 480 -21.24 -14.48 7.56
CA LEU A 480 -20.58 -13.47 8.40
C LEU A 480 -21.48 -12.27 8.58
N LYS A 481 -21.44 -11.68 9.79
CA LYS A 481 -22.12 -10.45 10.15
C LYS A 481 -21.16 -9.55 10.93
N LEU A 482 -20.90 -8.37 10.38
CA LEU A 482 -20.13 -7.30 11.02
C LEU A 482 -21.12 -6.38 11.74
N GLU A 483 -21.07 -6.35 13.06
CA GLU A 483 -21.92 -5.53 13.92
C GLU A 483 -21.15 -4.35 14.51
N ASN A 484 -21.69 -3.15 14.38
CA ASN A 484 -21.15 -1.93 14.97
C ASN A 484 -21.38 -1.91 16.49
N ILE A 485 -20.34 -1.59 17.24
CA ILE A 485 -20.41 -1.26 18.66
C ILE A 485 -20.14 0.24 18.88
N HIS A 486 -19.15 0.79 18.16
CA HIS A 486 -18.80 2.21 18.23
C HIS A 486 -18.05 2.66 16.98
N MET A 487 -18.50 3.76 16.39
CA MET A 487 -17.82 4.45 15.30
C MET A 487 -16.89 5.53 15.83
N ALA A 488 -15.78 5.72 15.15
CA ALA A 488 -14.85 6.82 15.45
C ALA A 488 -15.50 8.18 15.20
N ASP A 489 -16.24 8.32 14.11
CA ASP A 489 -17.06 9.47 13.73
C ASP A 489 -17.98 9.12 12.56
N GLY A 490 -19.02 9.92 12.33
CA GLY A 490 -19.97 9.73 11.24
C GLY A 490 -20.86 8.51 11.40
N LYS A 491 -21.29 7.91 10.28
CA LYS A 491 -22.19 6.74 10.23
C LYS A 491 -21.41 5.46 10.10
N PHE A 492 -22.06 4.32 10.44
CA PHE A 492 -21.50 3.01 10.18
C PHE A 492 -21.52 2.74 8.67
N ALA A 493 -20.39 3.01 8.00
CA ALA A 493 -20.25 2.93 6.56
C ALA A 493 -19.01 2.15 6.15
N ILE A 494 -19.18 1.22 5.21
CA ILE A 494 -18.16 0.25 4.81
C ILE A 494 -17.94 0.30 3.30
N ALA A 495 -16.73 0.65 2.86
CA ALA A 495 -16.30 0.60 1.47
C ALA A 495 -15.83 -0.81 1.05
N GLY A 496 -15.40 -1.63 2.00
CA GLY A 496 -15.03 -3.01 1.71
C GLY A 496 -15.11 -3.90 2.94
N PHE A 497 -15.91 -4.95 2.87
CA PHE A 497 -15.90 -6.07 3.81
C PHE A 497 -15.36 -7.30 3.07
N ARG A 498 -14.04 -7.42 3.08
CA ARG A 498 -13.29 -8.36 2.27
C ARG A 498 -12.90 -9.58 3.09
N VAL A 499 -13.31 -10.76 2.63
CA VAL A 499 -13.09 -12.06 3.30
C VAL A 499 -12.15 -12.89 2.46
N PHE A 500 -11.01 -13.28 3.03
CA PHE A 500 -9.98 -14.03 2.33
C PHE A 500 -9.83 -15.44 2.90
N GLY A 501 -9.64 -16.39 2.00
CA GLY A 501 -9.48 -17.77 2.42
C GLY A 501 -9.15 -18.73 1.29
N LYS A 502 -9.39 -20.01 1.56
CA LYS A 502 -9.20 -21.11 0.63
C LYS A 502 -10.44 -21.96 0.55
N VAL A 503 -10.64 -22.58 -0.59
CA VAL A 503 -11.67 -23.59 -0.79
C VAL A 503 -11.12 -24.71 -1.67
N GLU A 504 -11.49 -25.91 -1.36
CA GLU A 504 -11.20 -27.07 -2.21
C GLU A 504 -12.00 -27.01 -3.49
N GLY A 505 -11.40 -27.39 -4.58
CA GLY A 505 -12.00 -27.43 -5.91
C GLY A 505 -10.97 -27.31 -7.03
N ASN A 506 -11.42 -27.52 -8.24
CA ASN A 506 -10.56 -27.33 -9.41
C ASN A 506 -10.28 -25.84 -9.59
N GLN A 507 -9.03 -25.50 -9.82
CA GLN A 507 -8.63 -24.14 -10.21
C GLN A 507 -9.32 -23.74 -11.51
N PRO A 508 -9.52 -22.44 -11.77
CA PRO A 508 -10.01 -21.97 -13.06
C PRO A 508 -9.16 -22.51 -14.22
N GLU A 509 -9.79 -22.75 -15.35
CA GLU A 509 -9.07 -23.16 -16.56
C GLU A 509 -8.14 -22.03 -17.05
N THR A 510 -7.08 -22.41 -17.77
CA THR A 510 -6.20 -21.47 -18.44
C THR A 510 -6.99 -20.59 -19.40
N VAL A 511 -6.76 -19.27 -19.34
CA VAL A 511 -7.44 -18.31 -20.22
C VAL A 511 -7.12 -18.61 -21.67
N SER A 512 -8.16 -18.79 -22.49
CA SER A 512 -8.04 -19.01 -23.93
C SER A 512 -8.44 -17.78 -24.74
N GLY A 513 -7.97 -17.70 -25.98
CA GLY A 513 -8.30 -16.61 -26.89
C GLY A 513 -7.76 -15.26 -26.46
N PHE A 514 -6.71 -15.23 -25.64
CA PHE A 514 -6.01 -13.99 -25.29
C PHE A 514 -5.40 -13.37 -26.54
N LYS A 515 -5.75 -12.11 -26.83
CA LYS A 515 -5.29 -11.35 -27.99
C LYS A 515 -5.00 -9.92 -27.58
N ILE A 516 -4.02 -9.31 -28.24
CA ILE A 516 -3.60 -7.94 -28.01
C ILE A 516 -3.57 -7.22 -29.34
N ALA A 517 -4.32 -6.12 -29.45
CA ALA A 517 -4.31 -5.23 -30.60
C ALA A 517 -3.66 -3.91 -30.20
N ARG A 518 -2.47 -3.62 -30.75
CA ARG A 518 -1.81 -2.30 -30.63
C ARG A 518 -2.48 -1.32 -31.58
N HIS A 519 -2.80 -0.12 -31.10
CA HIS A 519 -3.49 0.88 -31.90
C HIS A 519 -2.53 1.71 -32.78
N VAL A 520 -3.07 2.62 -33.60
CA VAL A 520 -2.29 3.58 -34.40
C VAL A 520 -1.43 4.46 -33.45
N ASP A 521 -2.02 4.94 -32.37
CA ASP A 521 -1.22 5.44 -31.25
C ASP A 521 -0.66 4.25 -30.48
N THR A 522 0.62 3.98 -30.67
CA THR A 522 1.28 2.82 -30.09
C THR A 522 1.45 2.86 -28.57
N ARG A 523 1.00 3.95 -27.91
CA ARG A 523 0.85 4.00 -26.45
C ARG A 523 -0.41 3.26 -25.98
N ASP A 524 -1.32 2.92 -26.89
CA ASP A 524 -2.61 2.30 -26.63
C ASP A 524 -2.65 0.84 -27.12
N ALA A 525 -3.30 -0.01 -26.36
CA ALA A 525 -3.60 -1.40 -26.74
C ALA A 525 -4.96 -1.85 -26.19
N THR A 526 -5.61 -2.74 -26.93
CA THR A 526 -6.78 -3.48 -26.44
C THR A 526 -6.41 -4.93 -26.19
N PHE A 527 -6.63 -5.38 -24.97
CA PHE A 527 -6.51 -6.78 -24.56
C PHE A 527 -7.89 -7.42 -24.57
N THR A 528 -8.04 -8.58 -25.18
CA THR A 528 -9.30 -9.35 -25.21
C THR A 528 -9.04 -10.82 -24.94
N TRP A 529 -10.00 -11.50 -24.31
CA TRP A 529 -9.90 -12.93 -24.01
C TRP A 529 -11.28 -13.57 -23.87
N LYS A 530 -11.34 -14.90 -23.80
CA LYS A 530 -12.58 -15.61 -23.52
C LYS A 530 -12.81 -15.72 -22.01
N ALA A 531 -14.06 -15.57 -21.59
CA ALA A 531 -14.44 -15.77 -20.19
C ALA A 531 -14.12 -17.19 -19.73
N VAL A 532 -13.63 -17.30 -18.49
CA VAL A 532 -13.36 -18.58 -17.82
C VAL A 532 -14.42 -18.82 -16.76
N ASN A 533 -15.01 -20.00 -16.77
CA ASN A 533 -16.03 -20.35 -15.79
C ASN A 533 -15.49 -20.30 -14.35
N GLY A 534 -16.22 -19.66 -13.44
CA GLY A 534 -15.81 -19.48 -12.04
C GLY A 534 -14.74 -18.40 -11.81
N ALA A 535 -14.24 -17.73 -12.86
CA ALA A 535 -13.39 -16.56 -12.70
C ALA A 535 -14.23 -15.31 -12.43
N TYR A 536 -13.81 -14.51 -11.42
CA TYR A 536 -14.40 -13.21 -11.13
C TYR A 536 -13.50 -12.05 -11.56
N ALA A 537 -12.21 -12.31 -11.80
CA ALA A 537 -11.25 -11.33 -12.27
C ALA A 537 -10.11 -11.99 -13.06
N TYR A 538 -9.28 -11.16 -13.66
CA TYR A 538 -8.12 -11.55 -14.43
C TYR A 538 -6.94 -10.64 -14.13
N ASN A 539 -5.72 -11.19 -14.08
CA ASN A 539 -4.48 -10.44 -14.07
C ASN A 539 -3.80 -10.52 -15.43
N ILE A 540 -3.55 -9.38 -16.04
CA ILE A 540 -2.73 -9.24 -17.25
C ILE A 540 -1.35 -8.78 -16.79
N TYR A 541 -0.36 -9.64 -16.86
CA TYR A 541 1.04 -9.31 -16.62
C TYR A 541 1.69 -8.83 -17.89
N TYR A 542 2.44 -7.75 -17.83
CA TYR A 542 3.16 -7.23 -19.00
C TYR A 542 4.53 -6.66 -18.62
N GLY A 543 5.41 -6.57 -19.62
CA GLY A 543 6.76 -6.04 -19.47
C GLY A 543 7.50 -5.98 -20.80
N VAL A 544 8.75 -5.59 -20.76
CA VAL A 544 9.57 -5.37 -21.97
C VAL A 544 10.40 -6.57 -22.40
N GLN A 545 10.37 -7.65 -21.62
CA GLN A 545 11.01 -8.94 -21.93
C GLN A 545 10.11 -10.09 -21.48
N PRO A 546 10.19 -11.28 -22.10
CA PRO A 546 9.31 -12.41 -21.79
C PRO A 546 9.42 -12.91 -20.34
N ASP A 547 10.60 -12.81 -19.74
CA ASP A 547 10.92 -13.21 -18.37
C ASP A 547 10.79 -12.07 -17.33
N LYS A 548 10.37 -10.86 -17.77
CA LYS A 548 10.30 -9.65 -16.95
C LYS A 548 8.92 -8.98 -17.04
N LEU A 549 7.89 -9.75 -16.75
CA LEU A 549 6.50 -9.27 -16.77
C LEU A 549 6.10 -8.74 -15.38
N TYR A 550 6.78 -7.68 -14.91
CA TYR A 550 6.62 -7.18 -13.55
C TYR A 550 5.37 -6.34 -13.33
N ASN A 551 4.86 -5.69 -14.37
CA ASN A 551 3.65 -4.87 -14.29
C ASN A 551 2.39 -5.71 -14.42
N CYS A 552 1.30 -5.30 -13.75
CA CYS A 552 0.04 -6.02 -13.73
C CYS A 552 -1.15 -5.07 -13.89
N ILE A 553 -2.15 -5.51 -14.65
CA ILE A 553 -3.47 -4.88 -14.76
C ILE A 553 -4.50 -5.90 -14.25
N MET A 554 -5.22 -5.57 -13.18
CA MET A 554 -6.31 -6.41 -12.68
C MET A 554 -7.64 -5.95 -13.28
N VAL A 555 -8.41 -6.90 -13.81
CA VAL A 555 -9.70 -6.63 -14.47
C VAL A 555 -10.79 -7.50 -13.87
N HIS A 556 -11.80 -6.87 -13.26
CA HIS A 556 -13.00 -7.55 -12.75
C HIS A 556 -14.13 -7.54 -13.79
N ASP A 557 -14.93 -8.60 -13.84
CA ASP A 557 -16.20 -8.72 -14.59
C ASP A 557 -16.14 -8.45 -16.12
N LYS A 558 -14.97 -8.30 -16.68
CA LYS A 558 -14.81 -8.00 -18.10
C LYS A 558 -13.86 -8.98 -18.76
N THR A 559 -13.97 -9.12 -20.05
CA THR A 559 -13.07 -9.90 -20.91
C THR A 559 -12.37 -9.02 -21.96
N GLU A 560 -12.33 -7.73 -21.68
CA GLU A 560 -11.66 -6.72 -22.48
C GLU A 560 -11.09 -5.62 -21.58
N ARG A 561 -9.92 -5.11 -21.95
CA ARG A 561 -9.31 -3.92 -21.34
C ARG A 561 -8.66 -3.05 -22.40
N TYR A 562 -9.11 -1.82 -22.54
CA TYR A 562 -8.41 -0.78 -23.26
C TYR A 562 -7.39 -0.13 -22.32
N PHE A 563 -6.12 -0.13 -22.70
CA PHE A 563 -5.01 0.37 -21.88
C PHE A 563 -4.19 1.41 -22.63
N ARG A 564 -3.88 2.53 -21.99
CA ARG A 564 -3.24 3.70 -22.57
C ARG A 564 -1.85 4.02 -22.02
N GLY A 565 -1.30 3.15 -21.19
CA GLY A 565 -0.08 3.39 -20.42
C GLY A 565 1.21 2.84 -21.04
N LEU A 566 1.25 2.50 -22.34
CA LEU A 566 2.43 1.96 -22.99
C LEU A 566 3.37 3.06 -23.49
N ASN A 567 4.65 2.75 -23.68
CA ASN A 567 5.64 3.63 -24.29
C ASN A 567 5.70 3.41 -25.81
N LYS A 568 5.92 4.48 -26.58
CA LYS A 568 6.13 4.39 -28.04
C LYS A 568 7.43 3.66 -28.35
N GLY A 569 7.43 2.95 -29.48
CA GLY A 569 8.64 2.31 -30.00
C GLY A 569 9.14 1.11 -29.18
N ILE A 570 8.43 0.77 -28.10
CA ILE A 570 8.79 -0.36 -27.22
C ILE A 570 7.98 -1.58 -27.59
N THR A 571 8.66 -2.71 -27.73
CA THR A 571 8.05 -4.03 -27.82
C THR A 571 7.69 -4.49 -26.42
N TYR A 572 6.47 -4.98 -26.25
CA TYR A 572 5.98 -5.55 -25.01
C TYR A 572 5.66 -7.04 -25.13
N TYR A 573 5.63 -7.68 -23.98
CA TYR A 573 5.23 -9.06 -23.80
C TYR A 573 4.16 -9.10 -22.71
N ALA A 574 3.14 -9.94 -22.89
CA ALA A 574 2.10 -10.11 -21.89
C ALA A 574 1.59 -11.55 -21.82
N GLN A 575 1.10 -11.91 -20.65
CA GLN A 575 0.36 -13.14 -20.35
C GLN A 575 -0.80 -12.83 -19.41
N ILE A 576 -1.78 -13.72 -19.33
CA ILE A 576 -2.96 -13.53 -18.50
C ILE A 576 -3.24 -14.77 -17.66
N GLU A 577 -3.78 -14.56 -16.44
CA GLU A 577 -4.34 -15.62 -15.60
C GLU A 577 -5.74 -15.26 -15.12
N ALA A 578 -6.58 -16.25 -14.90
CA ALA A 578 -7.90 -16.10 -14.32
C ALA A 578 -7.84 -16.25 -12.79
N ILE A 579 -8.65 -15.46 -12.10
CA ILE A 579 -8.76 -15.40 -10.63
C ILE A 579 -10.15 -15.89 -10.24
N GLY A 580 -10.24 -16.97 -9.48
CA GLY A 580 -11.47 -17.53 -8.94
C GLY A 580 -11.37 -17.82 -7.44
N GLU A 581 -12.47 -18.21 -6.82
CA GLU A 581 -12.49 -18.56 -5.39
C GLU A 581 -11.60 -19.78 -5.07
N THR A 582 -11.44 -20.69 -6.02
CA THR A 582 -10.65 -21.91 -5.88
C THR A 582 -9.15 -21.72 -6.19
N GLY A 583 -8.75 -20.50 -6.54
CA GLY A 583 -7.36 -20.18 -6.82
C GLY A 583 -7.17 -19.45 -8.15
N LEU A 584 -5.94 -19.54 -8.66
CA LEU A 584 -5.50 -18.96 -9.91
C LEU A 584 -5.42 -20.03 -11.01
N SER A 585 -5.75 -19.66 -12.23
CA SER A 585 -5.45 -20.53 -13.37
C SER A 585 -3.95 -20.64 -13.62
N GLN A 586 -3.53 -21.56 -14.46
CA GLN A 586 -2.25 -21.46 -15.13
C GLN A 586 -2.25 -20.19 -15.99
N LYS A 587 -1.07 -19.54 -16.09
CA LYS A 587 -0.89 -18.39 -16.98
C LYS A 587 -0.96 -18.84 -18.43
N SER A 588 -1.51 -17.98 -19.31
CA SER A 588 -1.50 -18.22 -20.75
C SER A 588 -0.07 -18.24 -21.32
N GLU A 589 0.07 -18.63 -22.57
CA GLU A 589 1.29 -18.35 -23.33
C GLU A 589 1.57 -16.84 -23.38
N ILE A 590 2.86 -16.50 -23.51
CA ILE A 590 3.31 -15.11 -23.61
C ILE A 590 3.11 -14.62 -25.03
N ILE A 591 2.44 -13.50 -25.18
CA ILE A 591 2.20 -12.80 -26.45
C ILE A 591 3.16 -11.61 -26.55
N LYS A 592 3.87 -11.53 -27.67
CA LYS A 592 4.65 -10.35 -28.07
C LYS A 592 3.75 -9.36 -28.83
N PHE A 593 3.82 -8.06 -28.55
CA PHE A 593 3.00 -7.04 -29.22
C PHE A 593 3.67 -5.68 -29.29
#